data_4d099c5f435b6a09aa6284dca3a04bac
#
_entry.id   4d099c5f435b6a09aa6284dca3a04bac
#
_cell.length_a   1.000
_cell.length_b   1.000
_cell.length_c   1.000
_cell.angle_alpha   90.00
_cell.angle_beta   90.00
_cell.angle_gamma   90.00
#
_symmetry.space_group_name_H-M   'P 1'
#
loop_
_entity.id
_entity.type
_entity.pdbx_description
1 polymer ?
#
loop_
_entity_poly.entity_id
_entity_poly.type
_entity_poly.pdbx_seq_one_letter_code
_entity_poly.pdbx_strand_id
1 'polypeptide(L)'
;NKYGAHLFHTNNEKVWNYVNQFSEWIRWDHRVVAYIDGNFVPVPCNISTVNAVCKENIVTEKEMREWIVTDGGASAEDGDNMPFANGEEVAIARVGKTLYNKIFKNYTYKQWGVTPDKLLPQVLARIPVYYNQDTRYFRDRWQALPKNGYTSFCANMINHPNIHVQLNCDWQDIVEQWKCMKKCTAPKIIFTGPIDLYFNGVAGKLTYRSLNFHHERFVYGDVCSIDMTNRLYYQPCSVVNYPEINIPYTRCVEYKHFPNQPDGASETIKRSCSTIIVKETSCEDGEPYYPVLTEENVNTYKAYQALAADAWEKDGVLFVGRLANFKYFNMDQAIANALDIYDTYLSPHVQDIQSSI
;
A
#
# COMPACT_ATOMS: atom_id res chain seq x y z
N ASN A 1 -13.28 -7.21 4.09
CA ASN A 1 -12.89 -6.07 3.23
C ASN A 1 -13.06 -4.72 3.96
N LYS A 2 -12.85 -4.73 5.28
CA LYS A 2 -13.02 -3.55 6.14
C LYS A 2 -11.94 -2.48 5.90
N TYR A 3 -10.72 -2.90 5.54
CA TYR A 3 -9.54 -2.03 5.47
C TYR A 3 -9.03 -1.79 4.04
N GLY A 4 -9.88 -2.00 3.03
CA GLY A 4 -9.50 -1.86 1.62
C GLY A 4 -8.90 -3.12 1.01
N ALA A 5 -8.59 -3.05 -0.28
CA ALA A 5 -7.99 -4.15 -1.01
C ALA A 5 -6.50 -4.28 -0.67
N HIS A 6 -6.08 -5.46 -0.26
CA HIS A 6 -4.69 -5.79 0.02
C HIS A 6 -4.21 -6.89 -0.94
N LEU A 7 -3.12 -6.59 -1.63
CA LEU A 7 -2.54 -7.43 -2.67
C LEU A 7 -1.10 -7.72 -2.28
N PHE A 8 -0.80 -8.99 -2.04
CA PHE A 8 0.56 -9.37 -1.68
C PHE A 8 1.41 -9.54 -2.93
N HIS A 9 2.54 -8.86 -2.97
CA HIS A 9 3.54 -8.99 -4.02
C HIS A 9 4.92 -8.80 -3.45
N THR A 10 5.91 -9.50 -3.95
CA THR A 10 7.30 -9.38 -3.51
C THR A 10 8.28 -10.00 -4.50
N ASN A 11 9.51 -9.49 -4.50
CA ASN A 11 10.70 -10.13 -5.07
C ASN A 11 11.62 -10.71 -3.98
N ASN A 12 11.31 -10.48 -2.71
CA ASN A 12 12.10 -10.93 -1.58
C ASN A 12 11.78 -12.39 -1.23
N GLU A 13 12.72 -13.29 -1.51
CA GLU A 13 12.55 -14.72 -1.28
C GLU A 13 12.43 -15.08 0.21
N LYS A 14 13.16 -14.38 1.09
CA LYS A 14 13.06 -14.56 2.55
C LYS A 14 11.63 -14.28 3.02
N VAL A 15 11.05 -13.17 2.57
CA VAL A 15 9.67 -12.81 2.90
C VAL A 15 8.68 -13.82 2.33
N TRP A 16 8.85 -14.20 1.05
CA TRP A 16 7.96 -15.19 0.43
C TRP A 16 7.99 -16.54 1.17
N ASN A 17 9.17 -17.04 1.50
CA ASN A 17 9.32 -18.29 2.24
C ASN A 17 8.73 -18.20 3.65
N TYR A 18 8.82 -17.04 4.29
CA TYR A 18 8.21 -16.80 5.59
C TYR A 18 6.68 -16.85 5.54
N VAL A 19 6.05 -16.10 4.63
CA VAL A 19 4.59 -16.02 4.55
C VAL A 19 3.93 -17.32 4.09
N ASN A 20 4.64 -18.15 3.31
CA ASN A 20 4.14 -19.46 2.88
C ASN A 20 3.90 -20.46 4.01
N GLN A 21 4.48 -20.23 5.20
CA GLN A 21 4.25 -21.08 6.37
C GLN A 21 2.84 -20.91 6.94
N PHE A 22 2.13 -19.82 6.59
CA PHE A 22 0.90 -19.40 7.24
C PHE A 22 -0.33 -19.40 6.33
N SER A 23 -0.16 -19.62 5.03
CA SER A 23 -1.27 -19.68 4.08
C SER A 23 -0.91 -20.47 2.82
N GLU A 24 -1.92 -21.06 2.20
CA GLU A 24 -1.88 -21.33 0.77
C GLU A 24 -2.17 -20.04 0.01
N TRP A 25 -1.56 -19.88 -1.18
CA TRP A 25 -1.64 -18.67 -1.96
C TRP A 25 -2.23 -18.94 -3.34
N ILE A 26 -3.12 -18.04 -3.79
CA ILE A 26 -3.70 -18.06 -5.12
C ILE A 26 -2.98 -16.99 -5.95
N ARG A 27 -2.35 -17.38 -7.05
CA ARG A 27 -1.70 -16.45 -7.99
C ARG A 27 -2.71 -15.40 -8.46
N TRP A 28 -2.30 -14.12 -8.40
CA TRP A 28 -3.13 -13.01 -8.81
C TRP A 28 -2.28 -11.92 -9.49
N ASP A 29 -2.36 -11.87 -10.82
CA ASP A 29 -1.73 -10.80 -11.61
C ASP A 29 -2.65 -9.58 -11.59
N HIS A 30 -2.35 -8.65 -10.68
CA HIS A 30 -3.20 -7.49 -10.45
C HIS A 30 -3.20 -6.52 -11.63
N ARG A 31 -4.37 -6.04 -11.98
CA ARG A 31 -4.59 -5.02 -13.00
C ARG A 31 -5.44 -3.89 -12.45
N VAL A 32 -5.09 -2.68 -12.82
CA VAL A 32 -5.79 -1.45 -12.47
C VAL A 32 -6.04 -0.66 -13.74
N VAL A 33 -7.16 0.01 -13.81
CA VAL A 33 -7.42 1.02 -14.84
C VAL A 33 -7.75 2.35 -14.18
N ALA A 34 -7.53 3.44 -14.91
CA ALA A 34 -8.05 4.75 -14.55
C ALA A 34 -9.22 5.12 -15.44
N TYR A 35 -10.22 5.77 -14.88
CA TYR A 35 -11.33 6.35 -15.63
C TYR A 35 -11.01 7.81 -15.95
N ILE A 36 -10.79 8.12 -17.24
CA ILE A 36 -10.31 9.43 -17.73
C ILE A 36 -11.08 9.79 -18.98
N ASP A 37 -11.67 10.99 -19.01
CA ASP A 37 -12.39 11.50 -20.17
C ASP A 37 -13.42 10.48 -20.73
N GLY A 38 -14.12 9.76 -19.84
CA GLY A 38 -15.14 8.76 -20.22
C GLY A 38 -14.61 7.38 -20.62
N ASN A 39 -13.27 7.13 -20.52
CA ASN A 39 -12.65 5.89 -20.95
C ASN A 39 -11.87 5.21 -19.83
N PHE A 40 -11.85 3.88 -19.85
CA PHE A 40 -10.97 3.10 -18.99
C PHE A 40 -9.61 2.90 -19.66
N VAL A 41 -8.57 3.36 -19.01
CA VAL A 41 -7.20 3.27 -19.51
C VAL A 41 -6.29 2.50 -18.53
N PRO A 42 -5.32 1.70 -19.01
CA PRO A 42 -4.44 0.94 -18.12
C PRO A 42 -3.63 1.83 -17.17
N VAL A 43 -3.44 1.32 -15.94
CA VAL A 43 -2.49 1.83 -14.95
C VAL A 43 -1.69 0.64 -14.44
N PRO A 44 -0.37 0.68 -14.42
CA PRO A 44 0.57 1.80 -14.66
C PRO A 44 0.55 2.33 -16.11
N CYS A 45 1.05 3.58 -16.26
CA CYS A 45 1.20 4.18 -17.57
C CYS A 45 2.06 3.29 -18.48
N ASN A 46 1.56 3.02 -19.67
CA ASN A 46 2.20 2.21 -20.70
C ASN A 46 1.84 2.75 -22.10
N ILE A 47 2.30 2.10 -23.16
CA ILE A 47 1.98 2.48 -24.55
C ILE A 47 0.45 2.61 -24.75
N SER A 48 -0.33 1.67 -24.26
CA SER A 48 -1.80 1.72 -24.40
C SER A 48 -2.41 2.91 -23.65
N THR A 49 -1.83 3.32 -22.54
CA THR A 49 -2.26 4.51 -21.78
C THR A 49 -2.02 5.78 -22.59
N VAL A 50 -0.81 5.95 -23.16
CA VAL A 50 -0.48 7.12 -24.00
C VAL A 50 -1.42 7.19 -25.21
N ASN A 51 -1.56 6.08 -25.93
CA ASN A 51 -2.40 6.02 -27.12
C ASN A 51 -3.86 6.38 -26.80
N ALA A 52 -4.39 5.87 -25.69
CA ALA A 52 -5.77 6.15 -25.29
C ALA A 52 -5.99 7.59 -24.83
N VAL A 53 -5.09 8.13 -23.99
CA VAL A 53 -5.24 9.46 -23.38
C VAL A 53 -4.83 10.59 -24.31
N CYS A 54 -3.70 10.40 -25.03
CA CYS A 54 -3.08 11.45 -25.84
C CYS A 54 -3.44 11.35 -27.34
N LYS A 55 -4.19 10.28 -27.72
CA LYS A 55 -4.59 10.01 -29.11
C LYS A 55 -3.39 9.77 -30.05
N GLU A 56 -2.36 9.15 -29.52
CA GLU A 56 -1.16 8.76 -30.24
C GLU A 56 -1.31 7.38 -30.90
N ASN A 57 -0.33 6.99 -31.72
CA ASN A 57 -0.25 5.68 -32.35
C ASN A 57 1.10 5.03 -32.10
N ILE A 58 1.58 5.07 -30.86
CA ILE A 58 2.85 4.49 -30.43
C ILE A 58 2.73 2.96 -30.45
N VAL A 59 3.75 2.31 -31.03
CA VAL A 59 3.82 0.85 -31.15
C VAL A 59 5.03 0.28 -30.41
N THR A 60 6.16 0.99 -30.43
CA THR A 60 7.43 0.52 -29.91
C THR A 60 7.84 1.21 -28.60
N GLU A 61 8.71 0.55 -27.84
CA GLU A 61 9.34 1.13 -26.66
C GLU A 61 10.14 2.39 -26.99
N LYS A 62 10.81 2.42 -28.14
CA LYS A 62 11.57 3.59 -28.58
C LYS A 62 10.67 4.80 -28.79
N GLU A 63 9.58 4.64 -29.51
CA GLU A 63 8.60 5.69 -29.74
C GLU A 63 7.98 6.19 -28.42
N MET A 64 7.70 5.27 -27.47
CA MET A 64 7.19 5.64 -26.14
C MET A 64 8.19 6.54 -25.38
N ARG A 65 9.47 6.20 -25.42
CA ARG A 65 10.54 6.98 -24.79
C ARG A 65 10.71 8.35 -25.44
N GLU A 66 10.71 8.41 -26.76
CA GLU A 66 10.78 9.64 -27.54
C GLU A 66 9.57 10.54 -27.26
N TRP A 67 8.37 9.96 -27.17
CA TRP A 67 7.16 10.69 -26.84
C TRP A 67 7.24 11.32 -25.43
N ILE A 68 7.69 10.58 -24.41
CA ILE A 68 7.85 11.09 -23.04
C ILE A 68 8.78 12.32 -23.05
N VAL A 69 9.90 12.26 -23.73
CA VAL A 69 10.83 13.39 -23.84
C VAL A 69 10.19 14.59 -24.53
N THR A 70 9.46 14.36 -25.61
CA THR A 70 8.74 15.40 -26.38
C THR A 70 7.67 16.06 -25.52
N ASP A 71 6.99 15.29 -24.65
CA ASP A 71 5.98 15.81 -23.70
C ASP A 71 6.60 16.44 -22.44
N GLY A 72 7.90 16.67 -22.44
CA GLY A 72 8.64 17.36 -21.39
C GLY A 72 9.06 16.48 -20.21
N GLY A 73 9.11 15.17 -20.41
CA GLY A 73 9.73 14.21 -19.51
C GLY A 73 11.25 14.11 -19.72
N ALA A 74 11.90 13.29 -18.91
CA ALA A 74 13.33 13.01 -19.02
C ALA A 74 13.62 11.85 -19.97
N SER A 75 14.85 11.78 -20.49
CA SER A 75 15.33 10.58 -21.19
C SER A 75 15.33 9.38 -20.24
N ALA A 76 15.28 8.16 -20.80
CA ALA A 76 15.26 6.94 -20.00
C ALA A 76 16.53 6.75 -19.14
N GLU A 77 17.66 7.32 -19.57
CA GLU A 77 18.93 7.25 -18.87
C GLU A 77 18.98 8.23 -17.68
N ASP A 78 18.25 9.33 -17.78
CA ASP A 78 18.23 10.39 -16.77
C ASP A 78 17.09 10.19 -15.74
N GLY A 79 15.96 9.59 -16.15
CA GLY A 79 14.72 9.56 -15.35
C GLY A 79 14.79 8.80 -14.03
N ASP A 80 15.70 7.83 -13.89
CA ASP A 80 15.87 7.04 -12.67
C ASP A 80 17.04 7.54 -11.78
N ASN A 81 17.91 8.39 -12.30
CA ASN A 81 19.16 8.81 -11.65
C ASN A 81 19.25 10.31 -11.31
N MET A 82 18.31 11.13 -11.74
CA MET A 82 18.34 12.57 -11.44
C MET A 82 17.92 12.86 -9.99
N PRO A 83 18.61 13.82 -9.32
CA PRO A 83 18.18 14.30 -8.01
C PRO A 83 16.94 15.19 -8.18
N PHE A 84 15.74 14.58 -8.16
CA PHE A 84 14.49 15.32 -8.17
C PHE A 84 14.24 15.98 -6.81
N ALA A 85 13.77 17.22 -6.81
CA ALA A 85 13.46 17.95 -5.58
C ALA A 85 12.14 17.48 -4.95
N ASN A 86 11.18 17.03 -5.75
CA ASN A 86 9.83 16.70 -5.28
C ASN A 86 9.13 15.65 -6.16
N GLY A 87 7.92 15.26 -5.73
CA GLY A 87 7.12 14.25 -6.43
C GLY A 87 6.61 14.70 -7.79
N GLU A 88 6.36 16.00 -8.02
CA GLU A 88 5.93 16.52 -9.31
C GLU A 88 7.03 16.32 -10.37
N GLU A 89 8.25 16.72 -10.05
CA GLU A 89 9.39 16.60 -10.96
C GLU A 89 9.63 15.16 -11.39
N VAL A 90 9.65 14.22 -10.44
CA VAL A 90 9.88 12.81 -10.77
C VAL A 90 8.73 12.22 -11.58
N ALA A 91 7.48 12.63 -11.32
CA ALA A 91 6.35 12.14 -12.09
C ALA A 91 6.39 12.66 -13.54
N ILE A 92 6.63 13.97 -13.73
CA ILE A 92 6.78 14.56 -15.07
C ILE A 92 7.94 13.92 -15.82
N ALA A 93 9.10 13.75 -15.17
CA ALA A 93 10.25 13.11 -15.79
C ALA A 93 9.93 11.70 -16.33
N ARG A 94 9.11 10.95 -15.63
CA ARG A 94 8.82 9.54 -15.96
C ARG A 94 7.67 9.33 -16.94
N VAL A 95 6.69 10.22 -16.98
CA VAL A 95 5.47 10.01 -17.80
C VAL A 95 5.14 11.16 -18.75
N GLY A 96 5.88 12.27 -18.70
CA GLY A 96 5.56 13.50 -19.43
C GLY A 96 4.50 14.35 -18.73
N LYS A 97 4.34 15.58 -19.19
CA LYS A 97 3.42 16.57 -18.60
C LYS A 97 1.95 16.21 -18.78
N THR A 98 1.59 15.67 -19.93
CA THR A 98 0.20 15.36 -20.27
C THR A 98 -0.33 14.25 -19.36
N LEU A 99 0.37 13.13 -19.25
CA LEU A 99 -0.06 12.05 -18.37
C LEU A 99 0.05 12.45 -16.89
N TYR A 100 1.06 13.22 -16.50
CA TYR A 100 1.14 13.78 -15.16
C TYR A 100 -0.14 14.55 -14.81
N ASN A 101 -0.57 15.48 -15.63
CA ASN A 101 -1.76 16.31 -15.37
C ASN A 101 -3.06 15.48 -15.37
N LYS A 102 -3.19 14.50 -16.27
CA LYS A 102 -4.40 13.68 -16.41
C LYS A 102 -4.53 12.59 -15.34
N ILE A 103 -3.42 11.98 -14.90
CA ILE A 103 -3.43 10.77 -14.08
C ILE A 103 -2.94 11.03 -12.66
N PHE A 104 -1.82 11.77 -12.51
CA PHE A 104 -1.11 11.82 -11.23
C PHE A 104 -1.48 13.02 -10.37
N LYS A 105 -1.54 14.22 -10.94
CA LYS A 105 -1.65 15.48 -10.21
C LYS A 105 -2.81 15.50 -9.23
N ASN A 106 -4.01 15.38 -9.74
CA ASN A 106 -5.23 15.48 -8.91
C ASN A 106 -5.48 14.21 -8.09
N TYR A 107 -5.11 13.02 -8.62
CA TYR A 107 -5.15 11.78 -7.84
C TYR A 107 -4.27 11.88 -6.60
N THR A 108 -3.04 12.35 -6.76
CA THR A 108 -2.09 12.54 -5.66
C THR A 108 -2.61 13.56 -4.67
N TYR A 109 -3.13 14.70 -5.13
CA TYR A 109 -3.74 15.68 -4.24
C TYR A 109 -4.91 15.09 -3.42
N LYS A 110 -5.84 14.36 -4.06
CA LYS A 110 -6.94 13.70 -3.35
C LYS A 110 -6.44 12.67 -2.33
N GLN A 111 -5.42 11.90 -2.69
CA GLN A 111 -4.88 10.85 -1.82
C GLN A 111 -4.11 11.40 -0.63
N TRP A 112 -3.27 12.43 -0.84
CA TRP A 112 -2.32 12.91 0.15
C TRP A 112 -2.75 14.19 0.87
N GLY A 113 -3.75 14.91 0.36
CA GLY A 113 -4.18 16.21 0.89
C GLY A 113 -3.23 17.36 0.59
N VAL A 114 -2.11 17.08 -0.08
CA VAL A 114 -1.10 18.05 -0.50
C VAL A 114 -0.77 17.83 -1.98
N THR A 115 -0.29 18.89 -2.64
CA THR A 115 0.10 18.81 -4.05
C THR A 115 1.40 18.01 -4.23
N PRO A 116 1.62 17.41 -5.41
CA PRO A 116 2.82 16.58 -5.67
C PRO A 116 4.15 17.29 -5.44
N ASP A 117 4.21 18.62 -5.66
CA ASP A 117 5.40 19.45 -5.41
C ASP A 117 5.78 19.59 -3.92
N LYS A 118 4.89 19.24 -3.00
CA LYS A 118 5.14 19.20 -1.56
C LYS A 118 5.57 17.83 -1.04
N LEU A 119 5.39 16.80 -1.84
CA LEU A 119 5.75 15.42 -1.49
C LEU A 119 7.19 15.12 -1.90
N LEU A 120 7.86 14.30 -1.10
CA LEU A 120 9.18 13.80 -1.47
C LEU A 120 9.12 12.92 -2.73
N PRO A 121 10.18 12.91 -3.55
CA PRO A 121 10.22 12.17 -4.82
C PRO A 121 9.81 10.71 -4.71
N GLN A 122 10.23 10.01 -3.66
CA GLN A 122 9.95 8.59 -3.47
C GLN A 122 8.46 8.24 -3.40
N VAL A 123 7.58 9.19 -3.11
CA VAL A 123 6.13 8.94 -3.06
C VAL A 123 5.59 8.63 -4.46
N LEU A 124 6.04 9.35 -5.48
CA LEU A 124 5.60 9.15 -6.87
C LEU A 124 6.57 8.26 -7.67
N ALA A 125 7.85 8.22 -7.33
CA ALA A 125 8.83 7.35 -7.96
C ALA A 125 8.48 5.86 -7.87
N ARG A 126 7.77 5.44 -6.82
CA ARG A 126 7.33 4.05 -6.61
C ARG A 126 6.29 3.55 -7.61
N ILE A 127 5.58 4.46 -8.30
CA ILE A 127 4.55 4.08 -9.26
C ILE A 127 5.25 3.60 -10.53
N PRO A 128 5.02 2.34 -10.96
CA PRO A 128 5.72 1.83 -12.13
C PRO A 128 5.27 2.53 -13.41
N VAL A 129 6.19 2.62 -14.38
CA VAL A 129 5.94 3.08 -15.74
C VAL A 129 6.49 2.03 -16.69
N TYR A 130 5.72 1.65 -17.69
CA TYR A 130 6.11 0.60 -18.63
C TYR A 130 6.21 1.17 -20.04
N TYR A 131 7.33 0.88 -20.71
CA TYR A 131 7.57 1.33 -22.08
C TYR A 131 7.08 0.33 -23.13
N ASN A 132 6.24 -0.62 -22.71
CA ASN A 132 5.62 -1.65 -23.57
C ASN A 132 4.09 -1.67 -23.32
N GLN A 133 3.42 -2.74 -23.70
CA GLN A 133 1.97 -2.92 -23.55
C GLN A 133 1.59 -3.77 -22.30
N ASP A 134 2.52 -4.03 -21.38
CA ASP A 134 2.21 -4.78 -20.16
C ASP A 134 1.21 -3.99 -19.28
N THR A 135 0.11 -4.62 -18.93
CA THR A 135 -0.98 -4.02 -18.13
C THR A 135 -1.00 -4.52 -16.69
N ARG A 136 -0.05 -5.37 -16.28
CA ARG A 136 0.04 -5.82 -14.90
C ARG A 136 0.48 -4.67 -14.00
N TYR A 137 -0.18 -4.53 -12.86
CA TYR A 137 0.16 -3.46 -11.92
C TYR A 137 1.53 -3.66 -11.27
N PHE A 138 1.89 -4.93 -10.98
CA PHE A 138 3.20 -5.31 -10.45
C PHE A 138 3.94 -6.22 -11.43
N ARG A 139 5.28 -6.23 -11.35
CA ARG A 139 6.16 -7.15 -12.08
C ARG A 139 6.88 -8.13 -11.16
N ASP A 140 6.53 -8.11 -9.89
CA ASP A 140 7.16 -8.96 -8.89
C ASP A 140 6.98 -10.45 -9.24
N ARG A 141 8.00 -11.23 -8.88
CA ARG A 141 8.04 -12.68 -9.10
C ARG A 141 6.85 -13.37 -8.43
N TRP A 142 6.55 -12.97 -7.20
CA TRP A 142 5.42 -13.49 -6.44
C TRP A 142 4.34 -12.42 -6.28
N GLN A 143 3.17 -12.73 -6.77
CA GLN A 143 1.97 -11.92 -6.68
C GLN A 143 0.81 -12.85 -6.37
N ALA A 144 0.18 -12.69 -5.22
CA ALA A 144 -0.82 -13.65 -4.78
C ALA A 144 -1.76 -13.07 -3.72
N LEU A 145 -2.86 -13.79 -3.49
CA LEU A 145 -3.80 -13.56 -2.40
C LEU A 145 -3.84 -14.78 -1.49
N PRO A 146 -3.92 -14.62 -0.16
CA PRO A 146 -4.07 -15.74 0.74
C PRO A 146 -5.42 -16.41 0.47
N LYS A 147 -5.42 -17.74 0.27
CA LYS A 147 -6.60 -18.52 -0.15
C LYS A 147 -7.82 -18.30 0.77
N ASN A 148 -7.59 -18.26 2.07
CA ASN A 148 -8.62 -18.09 3.09
C ASN A 148 -8.71 -16.64 3.63
N GLY A 149 -8.13 -15.68 2.91
CA GLY A 149 -8.12 -14.27 3.28
C GLY A 149 -7.08 -13.91 4.35
N TYR A 150 -6.87 -12.62 4.51
CA TYR A 150 -5.84 -12.09 5.43
C TYR A 150 -6.15 -12.33 6.91
N THR A 151 -7.42 -12.40 7.30
CA THR A 151 -7.78 -12.71 8.69
C THR A 151 -7.28 -14.11 9.10
N SER A 152 -7.49 -15.12 8.25
CA SER A 152 -6.96 -16.47 8.50
C SER A 152 -5.43 -16.52 8.45
N PHE A 153 -4.82 -15.79 7.50
CA PHE A 153 -3.38 -15.68 7.41
C PHE A 153 -2.78 -15.10 8.71
N CYS A 154 -3.29 -13.99 9.22
CA CYS A 154 -2.83 -13.40 10.47
C CYS A 154 -3.11 -14.31 11.68
N ALA A 155 -4.29 -14.96 11.70
CA ALA A 155 -4.62 -15.91 12.77
C ALA A 155 -3.62 -17.08 12.83
N ASN A 156 -3.22 -17.61 11.68
CA ASN A 156 -2.20 -18.68 11.62
C ASN A 156 -0.82 -18.20 12.11
N MET A 157 -0.44 -16.95 11.83
CA MET A 157 0.83 -16.38 12.30
C MET A 157 0.91 -16.29 13.82
N ILE A 158 -0.20 -15.99 14.48
CA ILE A 158 -0.27 -15.83 15.94
C ILE A 158 -0.74 -17.10 16.68
N ASN A 159 -1.06 -18.18 15.95
CA ASN A 159 -1.47 -19.45 16.53
C ASN A 159 -0.29 -20.25 17.06
N HIS A 160 0.25 -19.84 18.19
CA HIS A 160 1.39 -20.50 18.85
C HIS A 160 1.17 -20.48 20.38
N PRO A 161 1.50 -21.56 21.12
CA PRO A 161 1.23 -21.65 22.57
C PRO A 161 1.91 -20.55 23.40
N ASN A 162 3.00 -19.98 22.90
CA ASN A 162 3.72 -18.89 23.57
C ASN A 162 3.26 -17.49 23.14
N ILE A 163 2.23 -17.37 22.31
CA ILE A 163 1.68 -16.09 21.89
C ILE A 163 0.30 -15.90 22.51
N HIS A 164 0.17 -14.85 23.32
CA HIS A 164 -1.08 -14.46 23.94
C HIS A 164 -1.60 -13.17 23.32
N VAL A 165 -2.78 -13.23 22.72
CA VAL A 165 -3.41 -12.07 22.06
C VAL A 165 -4.42 -11.45 23.00
N GLN A 166 -4.27 -10.17 23.31
CA GLN A 166 -5.23 -9.39 24.08
C GLN A 166 -5.81 -8.28 23.17
N LEU A 167 -7.12 -8.31 22.98
CA LEU A 167 -7.84 -7.31 22.21
C LEU A 167 -8.46 -6.26 23.13
N ASN A 168 -8.85 -5.11 22.57
CA ASN A 168 -9.47 -4.00 23.28
C ASN A 168 -8.62 -3.51 24.47
N CYS A 169 -7.32 -3.49 24.29
CA CYS A 169 -6.36 -3.08 25.28
C CYS A 169 -5.47 -1.98 24.71
N ASP A 170 -5.45 -0.83 25.34
CA ASP A 170 -4.54 0.25 24.97
C ASP A 170 -3.12 -0.09 25.44
N TRP A 171 -2.16 0.20 24.60
CA TRP A 171 -0.74 -0.06 24.91
C TRP A 171 -0.27 0.75 26.13
N GLN A 172 -0.82 1.94 26.36
CA GLN A 172 -0.47 2.80 27.50
C GLN A 172 -0.82 2.14 28.81
N ASP A 173 -1.99 1.50 28.89
CA ASP A 173 -2.42 0.78 30.09
C ASP A 173 -1.48 -0.39 30.42
N ILE A 174 -1.00 -1.09 29.40
CA ILE A 174 -0.06 -2.21 29.56
C ILE A 174 1.31 -1.71 30.02
N VAL A 175 1.84 -0.66 29.41
CA VAL A 175 3.16 -0.11 29.76
C VAL A 175 3.16 0.44 31.19
N GLU A 176 2.09 1.07 31.65
CA GLU A 176 1.98 1.53 33.03
C GLU A 176 1.94 0.36 34.02
N GLN A 177 1.19 -0.70 33.72
CA GLN A 177 1.18 -1.92 34.53
C GLN A 177 2.58 -2.55 34.64
N TRP A 178 3.33 -2.60 33.52
CA TRP A 178 4.68 -3.16 33.50
C TRP A 178 5.71 -2.29 34.24
N LYS A 179 5.60 -0.99 34.19
CA LYS A 179 6.43 -0.08 34.99
C LYS A 179 6.28 -0.32 36.51
N CYS A 180 5.10 -0.75 36.95
CA CYS A 180 4.82 -1.10 38.35
C CYS A 180 5.39 -2.48 38.74
N MET A 181 5.59 -3.41 37.79
CA MET A 181 6.06 -4.76 38.03
C MET A 181 7.61 -4.92 38.08
N LYS A 182 8.35 -3.91 38.49
CA LYS A 182 9.83 -3.75 38.43
C LYS A 182 10.71 -4.81 39.12
N LYS A 183 10.30 -6.08 39.17
CA LYS A 183 11.11 -7.14 39.78
C LYS A 183 11.67 -8.19 38.80
N CYS A 184 11.33 -8.13 37.53
CA CYS A 184 11.88 -9.01 36.49
C CYS A 184 12.61 -8.19 35.44
N THR A 185 13.51 -8.80 34.69
CA THR A 185 14.10 -8.20 33.49
C THR A 185 13.02 -7.55 32.67
N ALA A 186 13.14 -6.23 32.42
CA ALA A 186 12.13 -5.48 31.69
C ALA A 186 11.84 -6.15 30.33
N PRO A 187 10.57 -6.44 30.00
CA PRO A 187 10.25 -7.06 28.73
C PRO A 187 10.64 -6.14 27.60
N LYS A 188 11.09 -6.72 26.48
CA LYS A 188 11.29 -5.98 25.24
C LYS A 188 9.94 -5.61 24.66
N ILE A 189 9.78 -4.37 24.22
CA ILE A 189 8.55 -3.84 23.63
C ILE A 189 8.76 -3.63 22.13
N ILE A 190 7.87 -4.13 21.30
CA ILE A 190 7.82 -3.82 19.88
C ILE A 190 6.59 -2.97 19.64
N PHE A 191 6.81 -1.68 19.41
CA PHE A 191 5.73 -0.72 19.15
C PHE A 191 5.52 -0.54 17.65
N THR A 192 4.30 -0.71 17.17
CA THR A 192 3.97 -0.64 15.74
C THR A 192 3.02 0.51 15.37
N GLY A 193 2.53 1.25 16.36
CA GLY A 193 1.68 2.42 16.18
C GLY A 193 2.45 3.66 15.71
N PRO A 194 1.77 4.81 15.54
CA PRO A 194 2.43 6.07 15.21
C PRO A 194 3.44 6.49 16.29
N ILE A 195 4.68 6.77 15.86
CA ILE A 195 5.78 7.02 16.79
C ILE A 195 5.58 8.31 17.60
N ASP A 196 4.97 9.34 17.01
CA ASP A 196 4.65 10.59 17.68
C ASP A 196 3.64 10.40 18.83
N LEU A 197 2.70 9.44 18.69
CA LEU A 197 1.78 9.08 19.78
C LEU A 197 2.51 8.41 20.94
N TYR A 198 3.51 7.54 20.66
CA TYR A 198 4.32 6.92 21.72
C TYR A 198 5.02 7.97 22.58
N PHE A 199 5.57 8.99 21.97
CA PHE A 199 6.29 10.07 22.65
C PHE A 199 5.42 11.27 22.99
N ASN A 200 4.09 11.14 22.98
CA ASN A 200 3.14 12.22 23.32
C ASN A 200 3.38 13.53 22.53
N GLY A 201 3.80 13.42 21.28
CA GLY A 201 3.99 14.56 20.39
C GLY A 201 5.14 15.50 20.76
N VAL A 202 6.10 15.09 21.59
CA VAL A 202 7.16 15.95 22.14
C VAL A 202 8.03 16.63 21.07
N ALA A 203 8.20 16.01 19.90
CA ALA A 203 8.95 16.59 18.77
C ALA A 203 8.03 17.22 17.69
N GLY A 204 6.72 17.24 17.91
CA GLY A 204 5.70 17.72 16.98
C GLY A 204 4.83 16.59 16.43
N LYS A 205 3.66 16.95 15.89
CA LYS A 205 2.72 16.00 15.31
C LYS A 205 3.20 15.57 13.92
N LEU A 206 3.15 14.26 13.64
CA LEU A 206 3.36 13.72 12.31
C LEU A 206 2.02 13.63 11.57
N THR A 207 2.04 13.94 10.27
CA THR A 207 0.82 13.93 9.46
C THR A 207 0.64 12.57 8.80
N TYR A 208 -0.57 12.02 8.95
CA TYR A 208 -1.00 10.78 8.28
C TYR A 208 -2.27 11.02 7.49
N ARG A 209 -2.52 10.17 6.51
CA ARG A 209 -3.81 10.10 5.82
C ARG A 209 -4.56 8.85 6.27
N SER A 210 -5.86 9.03 6.39
CA SER A 210 -6.85 7.99 6.66
C SER A 210 -7.70 7.73 5.41
N LEU A 211 -8.51 6.68 5.43
CA LEU A 211 -9.44 6.35 4.37
C LEU A 211 -10.85 6.11 4.91
N ASN A 212 -11.83 6.68 4.24
CA ASN A 212 -13.24 6.33 4.37
C ASN A 212 -13.63 5.36 3.26
N PHE A 213 -14.31 4.27 3.64
CA PHE A 213 -14.78 3.21 2.75
C PHE A 213 -16.29 3.29 2.59
N HIS A 214 -16.77 3.69 1.42
CA HIS A 214 -18.19 3.80 1.11
C HIS A 214 -18.64 2.57 0.34
N HIS A 215 -19.39 1.69 1.02
CA HIS A 215 -19.89 0.44 0.47
C HIS A 215 -21.23 0.67 -0.22
N GLU A 216 -21.33 0.30 -1.49
CA GLU A 216 -22.57 0.39 -2.28
C GLU A 216 -22.88 -1.00 -2.86
N ARG A 217 -24.14 -1.44 -2.71
CA ARG A 217 -24.63 -2.64 -3.38
C ARG A 217 -25.23 -2.24 -4.73
N PHE A 218 -24.74 -2.88 -5.76
CA PHE A 218 -25.27 -2.74 -7.12
C PHE A 218 -26.08 -3.98 -7.48
N VAL A 219 -27.32 -3.77 -7.94
CA VAL A 219 -28.17 -4.86 -8.43
C VAL A 219 -28.36 -4.64 -9.93
N TYR A 220 -27.95 -5.63 -10.72
CA TYR A 220 -28.23 -5.64 -12.15
C TYR A 220 -29.70 -5.98 -12.30
N GLY A 221 -30.52 -5.14 -12.94
CA GLY A 221 -31.96 -5.35 -13.09
C GLY A 221 -32.32 -6.68 -13.79
N ASP A 222 -33.59 -6.98 -13.91
CA ASP A 222 -34.16 -8.25 -14.40
C ASP A 222 -33.71 -8.72 -15.81
N VAL A 223 -32.84 -7.98 -16.47
CA VAL A 223 -32.25 -8.26 -17.78
C VAL A 223 -31.01 -9.18 -17.70
N CYS A 224 -30.80 -9.83 -16.57
CA CYS A 224 -29.71 -10.81 -16.40
C CYS A 224 -29.76 -12.05 -17.31
N SER A 225 -30.67 -12.11 -18.29
CA SER A 225 -30.97 -13.39 -18.96
C SER A 225 -30.27 -13.61 -20.31
N ILE A 226 -29.56 -12.64 -20.90
CA ILE A 226 -29.17 -12.81 -22.33
C ILE A 226 -27.67 -12.71 -22.63
N ASP A 227 -26.85 -12.05 -21.83
CA ASP A 227 -25.40 -12.04 -22.05
C ASP A 227 -24.64 -12.00 -20.72
N MET A 228 -24.45 -13.20 -20.17
CA MET A 228 -23.88 -13.38 -18.83
C MET A 228 -22.38 -13.06 -18.76
N THR A 229 -21.70 -12.92 -19.88
CA THR A 229 -20.25 -12.69 -19.91
C THR A 229 -19.86 -11.23 -19.67
N ASN A 230 -20.69 -10.28 -20.06
CA ASN A 230 -20.39 -8.85 -19.94
C ASN A 230 -21.09 -8.12 -18.76
N ARG A 231 -21.97 -8.79 -18.02
CA ARG A 231 -22.79 -8.18 -16.96
C ARG A 231 -22.51 -8.69 -15.55
N LEU A 232 -21.51 -9.52 -15.39
CA LEU A 232 -21.13 -10.08 -14.09
C LEU A 232 -20.46 -9.09 -13.16
N TYR A 233 -19.94 -8.00 -13.68
CA TYR A 233 -19.15 -7.03 -12.93
C TYR A 233 -19.62 -5.61 -13.20
N TYR A 234 -19.52 -4.76 -12.17
CA TYR A 234 -19.81 -3.33 -12.26
C TYR A 234 -18.74 -2.58 -13.06
N GLN A 235 -17.50 -3.01 -12.94
CA GLN A 235 -16.32 -2.37 -13.55
C GLN A 235 -15.41 -3.40 -14.24
N PRO A 236 -14.52 -2.98 -15.15
CA PRO A 236 -13.75 -3.92 -15.99
C PRO A 236 -12.68 -4.72 -15.25
N CYS A 237 -12.27 -4.29 -14.06
CA CYS A 237 -11.30 -4.98 -13.22
C CYS A 237 -11.55 -4.68 -11.73
N SER A 238 -10.79 -5.33 -10.85
CA SER A 238 -10.99 -5.22 -9.40
C SER A 238 -10.81 -3.81 -8.84
N VAL A 239 -9.97 -2.98 -9.47
CA VAL A 239 -9.68 -1.61 -9.01
C VAL A 239 -9.73 -0.63 -10.18
N VAL A 240 -10.54 0.41 -10.03
CA VAL A 240 -10.59 1.55 -10.95
C VAL A 240 -10.17 2.81 -10.20
N ASN A 241 -9.16 3.50 -10.71
CA ASN A 241 -8.73 4.80 -10.19
C ASN A 241 -9.50 5.93 -10.87
N TYR A 242 -9.82 6.96 -10.11
CA TYR A 242 -10.54 8.16 -10.56
C TYR A 242 -9.66 9.39 -10.31
N PRO A 243 -8.80 9.77 -11.27
CA PRO A 243 -7.89 10.91 -11.10
C PRO A 243 -8.58 12.27 -11.17
N GLU A 244 -9.73 12.41 -11.81
CA GLU A 244 -10.41 13.68 -11.99
C GLU A 244 -10.83 14.31 -10.65
N ILE A 245 -10.63 15.63 -10.52
CA ILE A 245 -10.84 16.37 -9.26
C ILE A 245 -12.32 16.49 -8.87
N ASN A 246 -13.23 16.49 -9.85
CA ASN A 246 -14.67 16.55 -9.66
C ASN A 246 -15.26 15.24 -9.12
N ILE A 247 -14.52 14.15 -9.16
CA ILE A 247 -14.91 12.86 -8.56
C ILE A 247 -14.32 12.78 -7.16
N PRO A 248 -15.11 12.70 -6.08
CA PRO A 248 -14.63 12.87 -4.72
C PRO A 248 -13.78 11.71 -4.20
N TYR A 249 -13.92 10.50 -4.74
CA TYR A 249 -13.13 9.34 -4.34
C TYR A 249 -11.92 9.13 -5.24
N THR A 250 -10.89 8.49 -4.70
CA THR A 250 -9.66 8.21 -5.45
C THR A 250 -9.77 6.93 -6.26
N ARG A 251 -10.48 5.93 -5.75
CA ARG A 251 -10.66 4.64 -6.42
C ARG A 251 -11.95 3.96 -6.01
N CYS A 252 -12.36 3.04 -6.87
CA CYS A 252 -13.46 2.13 -6.61
C CYS A 252 -12.93 0.69 -6.69
N VAL A 253 -13.27 -0.13 -5.70
CA VAL A 253 -12.88 -1.54 -5.62
C VAL A 253 -14.11 -2.42 -5.76
N GLU A 254 -14.08 -3.38 -6.68
CA GLU A 254 -15.07 -4.44 -6.78
C GLU A 254 -14.43 -5.76 -6.38
N TYR A 255 -14.72 -6.21 -5.16
CA TYR A 255 -14.09 -7.41 -4.58
C TYR A 255 -14.47 -8.71 -5.28
N LYS A 256 -15.60 -8.73 -5.98
CA LYS A 256 -16.08 -9.88 -6.75
C LYS A 256 -15.06 -10.41 -7.77
N HIS A 257 -14.15 -9.58 -8.24
CA HIS A 257 -13.06 -9.99 -9.12
C HIS A 257 -11.99 -10.84 -8.43
N PHE A 258 -11.82 -10.73 -7.12
CA PHE A 258 -10.74 -11.45 -6.44
C PHE A 258 -11.06 -12.93 -6.24
N PRO A 259 -10.11 -13.85 -6.49
CA PRO A 259 -10.36 -15.29 -6.44
C PRO A 259 -10.52 -15.85 -5.02
N ASN A 260 -10.12 -15.11 -3.99
CA ASN A 260 -10.15 -15.53 -2.59
C ASN A 260 -11.36 -15.00 -1.81
N GLN A 261 -12.44 -14.63 -2.50
CA GLN A 261 -13.68 -14.32 -1.80
C GLN A 261 -14.27 -15.59 -1.16
N PRO A 262 -14.96 -15.50 0.00
CA PRO A 262 -15.72 -16.63 0.53
C PRO A 262 -16.64 -17.15 -0.57
N ASP A 263 -16.59 -18.43 -0.86
CA ASP A 263 -17.26 -19.05 -2.01
C ASP A 263 -16.84 -18.51 -3.39
N GLY A 264 -15.81 -17.68 -3.43
CA GLY A 264 -15.41 -16.84 -4.57
C GLY A 264 -14.84 -17.60 -5.75
N ALA A 265 -14.51 -18.86 -5.59
CA ALA A 265 -14.31 -19.78 -6.70
C ALA A 265 -15.64 -20.31 -7.25
N SER A 266 -16.77 -20.09 -6.55
CA SER A 266 -18.07 -20.56 -6.98
C SER A 266 -18.56 -19.73 -8.15
N GLU A 267 -18.87 -20.39 -9.26
CA GLU A 267 -19.56 -19.81 -10.41
C GLU A 267 -20.87 -19.11 -10.00
N THR A 268 -21.46 -19.50 -8.87
CA THR A 268 -22.67 -18.92 -8.31
C THR A 268 -22.49 -17.45 -7.91
N ILE A 269 -21.37 -17.07 -7.28
CA ILE A 269 -21.09 -15.66 -6.92
C ILE A 269 -20.79 -14.85 -8.18
N LYS A 270 -20.00 -15.39 -9.09
CA LYS A 270 -19.72 -14.73 -10.37
C LYS A 270 -21.00 -14.48 -11.16
N ARG A 271 -22.01 -15.36 -11.04
CA ARG A 271 -23.31 -15.25 -11.71
C ARG A 271 -24.36 -14.49 -10.91
N SER A 272 -24.06 -14.05 -9.69
CA SER A 272 -25.03 -13.30 -8.91
C SER A 272 -25.41 -11.97 -9.61
N CYS A 273 -26.70 -11.66 -9.59
CA CYS A 273 -27.23 -10.43 -10.19
C CYS A 273 -26.90 -9.17 -9.37
N SER A 274 -25.98 -9.25 -8.42
CA SER A 274 -25.54 -8.10 -7.63
C SER A 274 -24.06 -8.16 -7.32
N THR A 275 -23.49 -6.98 -7.06
CA THR A 275 -22.12 -6.84 -6.58
C THR A 275 -22.05 -5.78 -5.50
N ILE A 276 -20.95 -5.77 -4.74
CA ILE A 276 -20.61 -4.71 -3.81
C ILE A 276 -19.39 -4.01 -4.33
N ILE A 277 -19.50 -2.70 -4.49
CA ILE A 277 -18.38 -1.81 -4.79
C ILE A 277 -18.04 -1.00 -3.56
N VAL A 278 -16.75 -0.64 -3.44
CA VAL A 278 -16.25 0.19 -2.35
C VAL A 278 -15.53 1.38 -2.92
N LYS A 279 -16.07 2.57 -2.72
CA LYS A 279 -15.42 3.83 -3.09
C LYS A 279 -14.56 4.29 -1.92
N GLU A 280 -13.30 4.63 -2.20
CA GLU A 280 -12.33 5.05 -1.19
C GLU A 280 -12.08 6.55 -1.29
N THR A 281 -12.31 7.25 -0.17
CA THR A 281 -12.04 8.69 -0.03
C THR A 281 -10.96 8.89 1.03
N SER A 282 -9.87 9.59 0.67
CA SER A 282 -8.83 9.92 1.64
C SER A 282 -9.29 11.08 2.54
N CYS A 283 -8.95 11.02 3.82
CA CYS A 283 -9.28 12.04 4.82
C CYS A 283 -8.11 12.24 5.79
N GLU A 284 -8.21 13.27 6.64
CA GLU A 284 -7.19 13.58 7.65
C GLU A 284 -7.51 12.95 8.99
N ASP A 285 -8.80 12.79 9.28
CA ASP A 285 -9.28 12.22 10.53
C ASP A 285 -9.48 10.71 10.42
N GLY A 286 -9.18 9.99 11.50
CA GLY A 286 -9.39 8.55 11.60
C GLY A 286 -8.09 7.77 11.84
N GLU A 287 -8.17 6.45 11.68
CA GLU A 287 -6.99 5.59 11.81
C GLU A 287 -5.92 5.94 10.76
N PRO A 288 -4.64 6.06 11.14
CA PRO A 288 -3.58 6.39 10.20
C PRO A 288 -3.26 5.21 9.28
N TYR A 289 -3.35 5.43 7.96
CA TYR A 289 -2.96 4.44 6.96
C TYR A 289 -1.65 4.80 6.27
N TYR A 290 -1.44 6.09 5.96
CA TYR A 290 -0.33 6.53 5.13
C TYR A 290 0.40 7.70 5.77
N PRO A 291 1.70 7.58 6.07
CA PRO A 291 2.53 8.73 6.48
C PRO A 291 2.68 9.70 5.30
N VAL A 292 2.44 10.99 5.55
CA VAL A 292 2.58 12.04 4.53
C VAL A 292 4.03 12.47 4.47
N LEU A 293 4.75 12.02 3.46
CA LEU A 293 6.19 12.24 3.31
C LEU A 293 6.47 13.61 2.68
N THR A 294 6.38 14.67 3.49
CA THR A 294 6.88 16.01 3.18
C THR A 294 8.24 16.22 3.85
N GLU A 295 9.00 17.22 3.41
CA GLU A 295 10.28 17.58 4.04
C GLU A 295 10.12 17.92 5.53
N GLU A 296 9.09 18.69 5.87
CA GLU A 296 8.75 19.04 7.26
C GLU A 296 8.51 17.80 8.13
N ASN A 297 7.64 16.92 7.70
CA ASN A 297 7.32 15.69 8.43
C ASN A 297 8.52 14.75 8.58
N VAL A 298 9.37 14.65 7.55
CA VAL A 298 10.58 13.85 7.63
C VAL A 298 11.60 14.46 8.59
N ASN A 299 11.73 15.77 8.63
CA ASN A 299 12.59 16.45 9.61
C ASN A 299 12.07 16.26 11.05
N THR A 300 10.76 16.36 11.27
CA THR A 300 10.12 16.02 12.56
C THR A 300 10.38 14.56 12.94
N TYR A 301 10.25 13.63 11.99
CA TYR A 301 10.51 12.22 12.24
C TYR A 301 11.98 11.92 12.61
N LYS A 302 12.96 12.66 12.08
CA LYS A 302 14.36 12.50 12.49
C LYS A 302 14.58 12.75 14.00
N ALA A 303 13.83 13.68 14.59
CA ALA A 303 13.88 13.90 16.04
C ALA A 303 13.32 12.68 16.80
N TYR A 304 12.25 12.07 16.30
CA TYR A 304 11.72 10.84 16.87
C TYR A 304 12.65 9.63 16.70
N GLN A 305 13.43 9.58 15.63
CA GLN A 305 14.46 8.53 15.48
C GLN A 305 15.52 8.59 16.57
N ALA A 306 15.94 9.78 16.97
CA ALA A 306 16.88 9.94 18.09
C ALA A 306 16.26 9.47 19.42
N LEU A 307 14.99 9.84 19.68
CA LEU A 307 14.26 9.38 20.86
C LEU A 307 14.04 7.86 20.85
N ALA A 308 13.80 7.25 19.67
CA ALA A 308 13.65 5.82 19.53
C ALA A 308 14.95 5.05 19.83
N ALA A 309 16.11 5.57 19.42
CA ALA A 309 17.40 5.00 19.78
C ALA A 309 17.61 5.00 21.30
N ASP A 310 17.32 6.13 21.95
CA ASP A 310 17.38 6.25 23.41
C ASP A 310 16.41 5.29 24.12
N ALA A 311 15.19 5.13 23.61
CA ALA A 311 14.20 4.21 24.17
C ALA A 311 14.63 2.74 24.06
N TRP A 312 15.34 2.36 23.01
CA TRP A 312 15.93 1.02 22.92
C TRP A 312 16.96 0.79 24.00
N GLU A 313 17.92 1.69 24.16
CA GLU A 313 19.01 1.56 25.12
C GLU A 313 18.54 1.58 26.59
N LYS A 314 17.56 2.43 26.90
CA LYS A 314 17.08 2.64 28.27
C LYS A 314 15.95 1.68 28.68
N ASP A 315 14.99 1.49 27.78
CA ASP A 315 13.71 0.86 28.08
C ASP A 315 13.47 -0.44 27.27
N GLY A 316 14.33 -0.78 26.30
CA GLY A 316 14.20 -1.94 25.45
C GLY A 316 13.03 -1.86 24.46
N VAL A 317 12.70 -0.65 23.96
CA VAL A 317 11.59 -0.42 23.04
C VAL A 317 12.08 -0.31 21.60
N LEU A 318 11.55 -1.14 20.71
CA LEU A 318 11.79 -1.13 19.27
C LEU A 318 10.57 -0.56 18.53
N PHE A 319 10.83 0.26 17.52
CA PHE A 319 9.80 0.85 16.66
C PHE A 319 9.82 0.18 15.29
N VAL A 320 8.74 -0.52 14.92
CA VAL A 320 8.71 -1.40 13.76
C VAL A 320 7.44 -1.18 12.94
N GLY A 321 7.58 -1.17 11.62
CA GLY A 321 6.43 -1.11 10.71
C GLY A 321 6.14 0.27 10.15
N ARG A 322 5.09 0.36 9.33
CA ARG A 322 4.77 1.54 8.51
C ARG A 322 4.62 2.82 9.32
N LEU A 323 3.88 2.76 10.44
CA LEU A 323 3.55 3.94 11.25
C LEU A 323 4.71 4.31 12.18
N ALA A 324 5.29 3.32 12.85
CA ALA A 324 6.40 3.54 13.78
C ALA A 324 7.69 3.98 13.06
N ASN A 325 7.95 3.49 11.86
CA ASN A 325 9.09 3.93 11.06
C ASN A 325 8.79 5.11 10.12
N PHE A 326 7.58 5.65 10.17
CA PHE A 326 7.14 6.75 9.30
C PHE A 326 7.51 6.52 7.83
N LYS A 327 7.31 5.30 7.32
CA LYS A 327 7.66 4.88 5.96
C LYS A 327 6.44 4.31 5.25
N TYR A 328 6.32 4.60 3.97
CA TYR A 328 5.27 4.05 3.14
C TYR A 328 5.63 2.63 2.66
N PHE A 329 5.58 1.67 3.57
CA PHE A 329 5.84 0.26 3.27
C PHE A 329 4.67 -0.41 2.55
N ASN A 330 4.97 -1.28 1.59
CA ASN A 330 4.08 -2.34 1.17
C ASN A 330 4.10 -3.49 2.22
N MET A 331 3.21 -4.47 2.10
CA MET A 331 3.13 -5.57 3.07
C MET A 331 4.44 -6.35 3.17
N ASP A 332 5.06 -6.66 2.04
CA ASP A 332 6.34 -7.38 1.99
C ASP A 332 7.48 -6.59 2.67
N GLN A 333 7.51 -5.28 2.46
CA GLN A 333 8.50 -4.40 3.09
C GLN A 333 8.28 -4.29 4.61
N ALA A 334 7.02 -4.28 5.06
CA ALA A 334 6.73 -4.31 6.49
C ALA A 334 7.15 -5.63 7.14
N ILE A 335 6.92 -6.76 6.46
CA ILE A 335 7.35 -8.08 6.91
C ILE A 335 8.89 -8.18 6.88
N ALA A 336 9.55 -7.72 5.82
CA ALA A 336 11.01 -7.68 5.75
C ALA A 336 11.60 -6.86 6.91
N ASN A 337 11.05 -5.68 7.16
CA ASN A 337 11.47 -4.83 8.27
C ASN A 337 11.35 -5.56 9.63
N ALA A 338 10.24 -6.27 9.86
CA ALA A 338 10.05 -7.03 11.09
C ALA A 338 11.07 -8.17 11.23
N LEU A 339 11.35 -8.91 10.15
CA LEU A 339 12.33 -9.98 10.13
C LEU A 339 13.76 -9.45 10.37
N ASP A 340 14.12 -8.34 9.76
CA ASP A 340 15.44 -7.73 9.91
C ASP A 340 15.65 -7.18 11.34
N ILE A 341 14.63 -6.59 11.94
CA ILE A 341 14.66 -6.14 13.35
C ILE A 341 14.80 -7.34 14.28
N TYR A 342 14.08 -8.44 14.02
CA TYR A 342 14.24 -9.67 14.80
C TYR A 342 15.67 -10.20 14.74
N ASP A 343 16.22 -10.34 13.54
CA ASP A 343 17.57 -10.87 13.35
C ASP A 343 18.64 -9.98 13.99
N THR A 344 18.45 -8.66 13.96
CA THR A 344 19.44 -7.69 14.45
C THR A 344 19.40 -7.53 15.96
N TYR A 345 18.22 -7.42 16.55
CA TYR A 345 18.04 -6.98 17.93
C TYR A 345 17.54 -8.06 18.88
N LEU A 346 16.80 -9.06 18.38
CA LEU A 346 16.12 -10.03 19.24
C LEU A 346 16.77 -11.42 19.19
N SER A 347 17.17 -11.89 18.02
CA SER A 347 17.79 -13.21 17.85
C SER A 347 19.09 -13.40 18.68
N PRO A 348 20.02 -12.43 18.76
CA PRO A 348 21.20 -12.54 19.61
C PRO A 348 20.88 -12.77 21.08
N HIS A 349 19.88 -12.07 21.62
CA HIS A 349 19.45 -12.22 23.01
C HIS A 349 18.77 -13.56 23.30
N VAL A 350 18.12 -14.17 22.31
CA VAL A 350 17.52 -15.52 22.47
C VAL A 350 18.62 -16.59 22.56
N GLN A 351 19.69 -16.44 21.81
CA GLN A 351 20.84 -17.36 21.88
C GLN A 351 21.57 -17.28 23.22
N ASP A 352 21.73 -16.08 23.78
CA ASP A 352 22.35 -15.87 25.09
C ASP A 352 21.55 -16.53 26.22
N ILE A 353 20.22 -16.49 26.17
CA ILE A 353 19.33 -17.15 27.14
C ILE A 353 19.44 -18.68 27.01
N GLN A 354 19.46 -19.21 25.78
CA GLN A 354 19.58 -20.66 25.56
C GLN A 354 20.96 -21.24 25.96
N SER A 355 22.02 -20.44 25.85
CA SER A 355 23.36 -20.83 26.29
C SER A 355 23.57 -20.72 27.80
N SER A 356 22.63 -20.12 28.52
CA SER A 356 22.68 -19.90 29.98
C SER A 356 21.79 -20.87 30.78
N ILE A 357 21.06 -21.76 30.08
CA ILE A 357 20.27 -22.87 30.64
C ILE A 357 21.01 -24.20 30.37
#